data_9c06755071852b714f8a49a31681d6cd
#
_entry.id   9c06755071852b714f8a49a31681d6cd
#
_cell.length_a   1.000
_cell.length_b   1.000
_cell.length_c   1.000
_cell.angle_alpha   90.00
_cell.angle_beta   90.00
_cell.angle_gamma   90.00
#
_symmetry.space_group_name_H-M   'P 1'
#
loop_
_entity.id
_entity.type
_entity.pdbx_description
1 polymer ?
#
loop_
_entity_poly.entity_id
_entity_poly.type
_entity_poly.pdbx_seq_one_letter_code
_entity_poly.pdbx_strand_id
1 'polypeptide(L)'
;MDQNLRTEKRKLSDLVAADYNPRKALTPEDAEYQKIKRSIEEFGYVDPIIINEDGTIIGGHQRCTVLKDLGYEEVDVVVVSLDKQREKALNIALNKITGEWDEVKLKDLLLDLDLGDYDISITGFEQDDLTDLVDKLTVEPEAQDDDFDEEQAIAEVSEPVTTKGTIWKLGRHRLMCGDSTSQEDMAALMSGEMADLVITDPPYNVNYGDKAEFLEHYLEGKGHRITSTIRNDNMDNMSFYEFLLAAYQSAYEFMRAGAAVYVFHAESTGHIFRQAFMDAGLKLAQCLIWEKNSFVLGRQDYQWRHEPILYGWKEGAAHYFINDRTQDTVILEDDIDFGSMKKSELVAYCEELRRSYRDRTSVIYENKPTRNDIHPTMKPIALVGKFITNSSKSGWNVLDLFGGSGSTLMAAEQLGRTAFIMELDERFCDVIVKRWEDYTGQKAVRINDGEVTL
;
A
#
# COMPACT_ATOMS: atom_id res chain seq x y z
N MET A 1 -43.81 -11.81 0.55
CA MET A 1 -43.67 -10.97 -0.65
C MET A 1 -44.10 -11.85 -1.82
N ASP A 2 -45.32 -11.67 -2.34
CA ASP A 2 -45.74 -12.34 -3.58
C ASP A 2 -45.04 -11.66 -4.75
N GLN A 3 -43.90 -12.23 -5.16
CA GLN A 3 -43.33 -11.90 -6.46
C GLN A 3 -44.19 -12.60 -7.51
N ASN A 4 -44.86 -11.83 -8.35
CA ASN A 4 -45.58 -12.35 -9.52
C ASN A 4 -44.53 -12.83 -10.55
N LEU A 5 -43.93 -14.00 -10.27
CA LEU A 5 -43.11 -14.72 -11.24
C LEU A 5 -44.08 -15.30 -12.29
N ARG A 6 -43.96 -14.88 -13.53
CA ARG A 6 -44.74 -15.47 -14.64
C ARG A 6 -43.81 -15.95 -15.74
N THR A 7 -44.17 -17.06 -16.33
CA THR A 7 -43.45 -17.56 -17.52
C THR A 7 -44.29 -17.22 -18.74
N GLU A 8 -43.66 -16.65 -19.76
CA GLU A 8 -44.33 -16.35 -21.02
C GLU A 8 -43.38 -16.53 -22.21
N LYS A 9 -43.96 -16.69 -23.42
CA LYS A 9 -43.14 -16.73 -24.65
C LYS A 9 -42.81 -15.34 -25.12
N ARG A 10 -41.55 -15.15 -25.45
CA ARG A 10 -41.01 -13.88 -26.01
C ARG A 10 -40.14 -14.17 -27.24
N LYS A 11 -40.20 -13.25 -28.21
CA LYS A 11 -39.25 -13.27 -29.32
C LYS A 11 -37.87 -12.85 -28.84
N LEU A 12 -36.85 -13.57 -29.27
CA LEU A 12 -35.47 -13.22 -28.94
C LEU A 12 -35.04 -11.84 -29.46
N SER A 13 -35.73 -11.34 -30.53
CA SER A 13 -35.56 -9.98 -31.06
C SER A 13 -35.99 -8.89 -30.09
N ASP A 14 -36.95 -9.20 -29.19
CA ASP A 14 -37.58 -8.25 -28.29
C ASP A 14 -36.83 -8.18 -26.93
N LEU A 15 -35.85 -9.06 -26.76
CA LEU A 15 -35.02 -9.10 -25.55
C LEU A 15 -33.84 -8.13 -25.68
N VAL A 16 -33.70 -7.26 -24.70
CA VAL A 16 -32.67 -6.23 -24.63
C VAL A 16 -31.57 -6.64 -23.67
N ALA A 17 -30.33 -6.69 -24.13
CA ALA A 17 -29.20 -6.91 -23.26
C ALA A 17 -29.02 -5.71 -22.31
N ALA A 18 -28.79 -5.99 -21.01
CA ALA A 18 -28.52 -4.93 -20.05
C ALA A 18 -27.13 -4.32 -20.30
N ASP A 19 -27.08 -2.99 -20.52
CA ASP A 19 -25.81 -2.28 -20.76
C ASP A 19 -24.83 -2.38 -19.58
N TYR A 20 -25.35 -2.51 -18.37
CA TYR A 20 -24.60 -2.67 -17.13
C TYR A 20 -24.16 -4.12 -16.87
N ASN A 21 -24.51 -5.10 -17.72
CA ASN A 21 -24.15 -6.50 -17.49
C ASN A 21 -22.62 -6.66 -17.41
N PRO A 22 -22.06 -7.11 -16.26
CA PRO A 22 -20.61 -7.18 -16.04
C PRO A 22 -19.97 -8.47 -16.59
N ARG A 23 -20.75 -9.31 -17.30
CA ARG A 23 -20.24 -10.51 -17.95
C ARG A 23 -19.56 -10.17 -19.28
N LYS A 24 -18.43 -10.82 -19.55
CA LYS A 24 -17.80 -10.78 -20.86
C LYS A 24 -18.73 -11.37 -21.92
N ALA A 25 -18.84 -10.69 -23.05
CA ALA A 25 -19.54 -11.24 -24.20
C ALA A 25 -18.78 -12.46 -24.74
N LEU A 26 -19.50 -13.54 -25.04
CA LEU A 26 -18.91 -14.75 -25.59
C LEU A 26 -18.93 -14.70 -27.12
N THR A 27 -17.88 -15.26 -27.71
CA THR A 27 -17.76 -15.54 -29.14
C THR A 27 -17.87 -17.04 -29.41
N PRO A 28 -18.21 -17.50 -30.63
CA PRO A 28 -18.28 -18.91 -30.95
C PRO A 28 -16.98 -19.70 -30.71
N GLU A 29 -15.83 -19.04 -30.65
CA GLU A 29 -14.52 -19.63 -30.38
C GLU A 29 -14.31 -19.93 -28.90
N ASP A 30 -15.08 -19.30 -28.00
CA ASP A 30 -14.92 -19.46 -26.56
C ASP A 30 -15.38 -20.84 -26.08
N ALA A 31 -14.60 -21.44 -25.20
CA ALA A 31 -14.91 -22.76 -24.64
C ALA A 31 -16.24 -22.79 -23.89
N GLU A 32 -16.61 -21.68 -23.22
CA GLU A 32 -17.87 -21.53 -22.49
C GLU A 32 -19.06 -21.46 -23.46
N TYR A 33 -18.93 -20.71 -24.57
CA TYR A 33 -19.93 -20.70 -25.63
C TYR A 33 -20.21 -22.12 -26.16
N GLN A 34 -19.15 -22.89 -26.46
CA GLN A 34 -19.28 -24.24 -26.99
C GLN A 34 -19.90 -25.22 -25.98
N LYS A 35 -19.69 -25.01 -24.67
CA LYS A 35 -20.36 -25.78 -23.61
C LYS A 35 -21.87 -25.48 -23.55
N ILE A 36 -22.24 -24.20 -23.59
CA ILE A 36 -23.66 -23.79 -23.59
C ILE A 36 -24.35 -24.32 -24.84
N LYS A 37 -23.71 -24.19 -26.01
CA LYS A 37 -24.27 -24.70 -27.29
C LYS A 37 -24.52 -26.17 -27.23
N ARG A 38 -23.54 -26.99 -26.82
CA ARG A 38 -23.71 -28.47 -26.67
C ARG A 38 -24.81 -28.84 -25.68
N SER A 39 -24.89 -28.10 -24.57
CA SER A 39 -25.97 -28.35 -23.58
C SER A 39 -27.35 -28.09 -24.16
N ILE A 40 -27.51 -27.02 -24.95
CA ILE A 40 -28.81 -26.72 -25.59
C ILE A 40 -29.11 -27.72 -26.70
N GLU A 41 -28.15 -28.15 -27.48
CA GLU A 41 -28.31 -29.16 -28.51
C GLU A 41 -28.69 -30.54 -27.95
N GLU A 42 -28.12 -30.93 -26.78
CA GLU A 42 -28.36 -32.24 -26.14
C GLU A 42 -29.69 -32.29 -25.33
N PHE A 43 -29.92 -31.26 -24.51
CA PHE A 43 -30.98 -31.25 -23.52
C PHE A 43 -32.12 -30.28 -23.83
N GLY A 44 -31.97 -29.46 -24.90
CA GLY A 44 -32.92 -28.40 -25.22
C GLY A 44 -32.73 -27.16 -24.32
N TYR A 45 -33.66 -26.24 -24.47
CA TYR A 45 -33.70 -25.00 -23.67
C TYR A 45 -34.38 -25.25 -22.31
N VAL A 46 -33.64 -25.73 -21.34
CA VAL A 46 -34.17 -26.17 -20.01
C VAL A 46 -33.96 -25.13 -18.91
N ASP A 47 -33.09 -24.14 -19.11
CA ASP A 47 -32.80 -23.09 -18.13
C ASP A 47 -33.24 -21.74 -18.70
N PRO A 48 -34.41 -21.18 -18.28
CA PRO A 48 -35.02 -20.05 -18.94
C PRO A 48 -34.25 -18.74 -18.70
N ILE A 49 -34.30 -17.84 -19.69
CA ILE A 49 -33.83 -16.46 -19.60
C ILE A 49 -34.75 -15.70 -18.64
N ILE A 50 -34.18 -14.93 -17.74
CA ILE A 50 -34.90 -14.08 -16.79
C ILE A 50 -34.86 -12.64 -17.32
N ILE A 51 -36.00 -12.01 -17.45
CA ILE A 51 -36.17 -10.65 -17.95
C ILE A 51 -37.01 -9.79 -16.99
N ASN A 52 -36.80 -8.48 -17.05
CA ASN A 52 -37.74 -7.54 -16.45
C ASN A 52 -38.93 -7.27 -17.38
N GLU A 53 -40.01 -6.65 -16.89
CA GLU A 53 -41.20 -6.33 -17.67
C GLU A 53 -40.94 -5.55 -18.96
N ASP A 54 -39.90 -4.69 -18.96
CA ASP A 54 -39.49 -3.91 -20.11
C ASP A 54 -38.70 -4.70 -21.18
N GLY A 55 -38.46 -6.01 -20.94
CA GLY A 55 -37.69 -6.87 -21.82
C GLY A 55 -36.19 -6.89 -21.58
N THR A 56 -35.71 -6.16 -20.55
CA THR A 56 -34.29 -6.17 -20.18
C THR A 56 -33.89 -7.53 -19.61
N ILE A 57 -32.85 -8.15 -20.16
CA ILE A 57 -32.32 -9.44 -19.70
C ILE A 57 -31.59 -9.22 -18.38
N ILE A 58 -32.02 -9.94 -17.32
CA ILE A 58 -31.38 -9.95 -16.01
C ILE A 58 -30.45 -11.16 -15.89
N GLY A 59 -30.87 -12.33 -16.35
CA GLY A 59 -30.10 -13.56 -16.34
C GLY A 59 -30.19 -14.32 -17.63
N GLY A 60 -29.08 -14.95 -18.09
CA GLY A 60 -29.05 -15.75 -19.31
C GLY A 60 -28.60 -15.00 -20.56
N HIS A 61 -27.86 -13.90 -20.46
CA HIS A 61 -27.31 -13.14 -21.60
C HIS A 61 -26.54 -14.04 -22.59
N GLN A 62 -25.64 -14.87 -22.06
CA GLN A 62 -24.84 -15.78 -22.90
C GLN A 62 -25.72 -16.83 -23.59
N ARG A 63 -26.71 -17.40 -22.89
CA ARG A 63 -27.70 -18.31 -23.50
C ARG A 63 -28.51 -17.63 -24.60
N CYS A 64 -28.91 -16.39 -24.38
CA CYS A 64 -29.63 -15.61 -25.40
C CYS A 64 -28.81 -15.49 -26.68
N THR A 65 -27.49 -15.23 -26.58
CA THR A 65 -26.59 -15.18 -27.73
C THR A 65 -26.55 -16.53 -28.45
N VAL A 66 -26.30 -17.62 -27.73
CA VAL A 66 -26.23 -18.98 -28.32
C VAL A 66 -27.55 -19.41 -28.96
N LEU A 67 -28.70 -19.10 -28.34
CA LEU A 67 -30.03 -19.42 -28.89
C LEU A 67 -30.30 -18.65 -30.22
N LYS A 68 -29.91 -17.38 -30.30
CA LYS A 68 -29.99 -16.60 -31.55
C LYS A 68 -29.18 -17.25 -32.67
N ASP A 69 -27.95 -17.68 -32.36
CA ASP A 69 -27.05 -18.31 -33.34
C ASP A 69 -27.55 -19.72 -33.76
N LEU A 70 -28.28 -20.42 -32.87
CA LEU A 70 -28.93 -21.69 -33.17
C LEU A 70 -30.25 -21.52 -33.94
N GLY A 71 -30.69 -20.28 -34.24
CA GLY A 71 -31.86 -20.00 -35.01
C GLY A 71 -33.21 -20.07 -34.28
N TYR A 72 -33.21 -20.00 -32.96
CA TYR A 72 -34.43 -19.86 -32.19
C TYR A 72 -35.06 -18.48 -32.41
N GLU A 73 -36.35 -18.43 -32.70
CA GLU A 73 -37.08 -17.17 -32.88
C GLU A 73 -37.78 -16.73 -31.59
N GLU A 74 -38.37 -17.71 -30.88
CA GLU A 74 -39.11 -17.50 -29.62
C GLU A 74 -38.65 -18.49 -28.56
N VAL A 75 -38.66 -18.03 -27.31
CA VAL A 75 -38.32 -18.85 -26.12
C VAL A 75 -39.25 -18.54 -24.96
N ASP A 76 -39.39 -19.48 -24.04
CA ASP A 76 -40.03 -19.25 -22.76
C ASP A 76 -39.11 -18.49 -21.84
N VAL A 77 -39.56 -17.37 -21.25
CA VAL A 77 -38.79 -16.50 -20.35
C VAL A 77 -39.51 -16.38 -19.00
N VAL A 78 -38.74 -16.18 -17.94
CA VAL A 78 -39.29 -15.80 -16.64
C VAL A 78 -39.29 -14.28 -16.55
N VAL A 79 -40.45 -13.68 -16.33
CA VAL A 79 -40.63 -12.24 -16.19
C VAL A 79 -40.75 -11.88 -14.73
N VAL A 80 -39.95 -10.89 -14.32
CA VAL A 80 -39.98 -10.27 -12.98
C VAL A 80 -40.34 -8.80 -13.12
N SER A 81 -40.92 -8.21 -12.08
CA SER A 81 -41.23 -6.79 -12.00
C SER A 81 -40.38 -6.16 -10.93
N LEU A 82 -39.27 -5.57 -11.32
CA LEU A 82 -38.25 -4.99 -10.42
C LEU A 82 -37.93 -3.55 -10.82
N ASP A 83 -37.66 -2.73 -9.81
CA ASP A 83 -36.99 -1.45 -10.05
C ASP A 83 -35.54 -1.66 -10.51
N LYS A 84 -34.91 -0.60 -11.00
CA LYS A 84 -33.56 -0.70 -11.61
C LYS A 84 -32.47 -1.11 -10.63
N GLN A 85 -32.56 -0.77 -9.36
CA GLN A 85 -31.57 -1.20 -8.35
C GLN A 85 -31.68 -2.69 -8.06
N ARG A 86 -32.90 -3.17 -7.85
CA ARG A 86 -33.14 -4.61 -7.65
C ARG A 86 -32.84 -5.44 -8.90
N GLU A 87 -33.09 -4.90 -10.08
CA GLU A 87 -32.75 -5.54 -11.36
C GLU A 87 -31.22 -5.73 -11.46
N LYS A 88 -30.43 -4.70 -11.15
CA LYS A 88 -28.95 -4.76 -11.13
C LYS A 88 -28.45 -5.74 -10.08
N ALA A 89 -28.97 -5.68 -8.85
CA ALA A 89 -28.59 -6.60 -7.77
C ALA A 89 -28.89 -8.06 -8.13
N LEU A 90 -30.05 -8.35 -8.72
CA LEU A 90 -30.40 -9.70 -9.15
C LEU A 90 -29.50 -10.19 -10.30
N ASN A 91 -29.13 -9.30 -11.22
CA ASN A 91 -28.17 -9.63 -12.28
C ASN A 91 -26.82 -10.09 -11.71
N ILE A 92 -26.27 -9.37 -10.74
CA ILE A 92 -25.03 -9.77 -10.08
C ILE A 92 -25.20 -11.09 -9.32
N ALA A 93 -26.25 -11.22 -8.51
CA ALA A 93 -26.51 -12.42 -7.70
C ALA A 93 -26.61 -13.70 -8.54
N LEU A 94 -27.31 -13.63 -9.68
CA LEU A 94 -27.45 -14.77 -10.60
C LEU A 94 -26.16 -15.14 -11.29
N ASN A 95 -25.22 -14.21 -11.39
CA ASN A 95 -23.96 -14.37 -12.13
C ASN A 95 -22.76 -14.67 -11.23
N LYS A 96 -22.86 -14.59 -9.89
CA LYS A 96 -21.71 -14.76 -8.97
C LYS A 96 -21.07 -16.15 -9.05
N ILE A 97 -21.80 -17.18 -9.38
CA ILE A 97 -21.36 -18.59 -9.26
C ILE A 97 -20.55 -19.07 -10.47
N THR A 98 -20.67 -18.46 -11.66
CA THR A 98 -20.05 -18.99 -12.90
C THR A 98 -19.61 -17.90 -13.87
N GLY A 99 -18.44 -18.10 -14.53
CA GLY A 99 -17.91 -17.30 -15.65
C GLY A 99 -16.96 -16.15 -15.25
N GLU A 100 -16.36 -15.53 -16.26
CA GLU A 100 -15.43 -14.42 -16.08
C GLU A 100 -16.15 -13.07 -16.07
N TRP A 101 -15.68 -12.17 -15.18
CA TRP A 101 -16.19 -10.82 -15.03
C TRP A 101 -15.41 -9.80 -15.88
N ASP A 102 -16.12 -8.79 -16.38
CA ASP A 102 -15.54 -7.49 -16.70
C ASP A 102 -15.46 -6.72 -15.37
N GLU A 103 -14.27 -6.75 -14.76
CA GLU A 103 -14.06 -6.21 -13.41
C GLU A 103 -14.36 -4.71 -13.32
N VAL A 104 -14.12 -3.95 -14.40
CA VAL A 104 -14.42 -2.51 -14.45
C VAL A 104 -15.92 -2.28 -14.34
N LYS A 105 -16.71 -2.99 -15.16
CA LYS A 105 -18.18 -2.89 -15.11
C LYS A 105 -18.74 -3.39 -13.79
N LEU A 106 -18.17 -4.47 -13.23
CA LEU A 106 -18.60 -5.00 -11.94
C LEU A 106 -18.36 -3.97 -10.83
N LYS A 107 -17.19 -3.36 -10.78
CA LYS A 107 -16.85 -2.29 -9.83
C LYS A 107 -17.86 -1.13 -9.93
N ASP A 108 -18.07 -0.62 -11.15
CA ASP A 108 -18.96 0.51 -11.36
C ASP A 108 -20.40 0.19 -10.95
N LEU A 109 -20.84 -1.05 -11.19
CA LEU A 109 -22.18 -1.52 -10.82
C LEU A 109 -22.36 -1.69 -9.31
N LEU A 110 -21.34 -2.23 -8.61
CA LEU A 110 -21.36 -2.36 -7.15
C LEU A 110 -21.29 -0.98 -6.46
N LEU A 111 -20.49 -0.05 -6.99
CA LEU A 111 -20.44 1.33 -6.49
C LEU A 111 -21.78 2.06 -6.67
N ASP A 112 -22.45 1.87 -7.81
CA ASP A 112 -23.77 2.47 -8.07
C ASP A 112 -24.84 1.93 -7.08
N LEU A 113 -24.76 0.68 -6.70
CA LEU A 113 -25.63 0.09 -5.68
C LEU A 113 -25.32 0.62 -4.29
N ASP A 114 -24.05 0.69 -3.89
CA ASP A 114 -23.59 1.19 -2.59
C ASP A 114 -23.95 2.67 -2.39
N LEU A 115 -23.68 3.52 -3.38
CA LEU A 115 -24.06 4.94 -3.37
C LEU A 115 -25.59 5.15 -3.33
N GLY A 116 -26.36 4.16 -3.78
CA GLY A 116 -27.83 4.16 -3.72
C GLY A 116 -28.41 3.68 -2.39
N ASP A 117 -27.59 3.52 -1.33
CA ASP A 117 -27.98 2.94 -0.04
C ASP A 117 -28.58 1.51 -0.17
N TYR A 118 -28.17 0.75 -1.20
CA TYR A 118 -28.62 -0.62 -1.40
C TYR A 118 -27.64 -1.59 -0.73
N ASP A 119 -28.17 -2.53 0.03
CA ASP A 119 -27.38 -3.57 0.68
C ASP A 119 -26.72 -4.48 -0.37
N ILE A 120 -25.44 -4.27 -0.64
CA ILE A 120 -24.68 -5.02 -1.64
C ILE A 120 -24.52 -6.49 -1.27
N SER A 121 -24.65 -6.87 0.02
CA SER A 121 -24.54 -8.27 0.46
C SER A 121 -25.60 -9.18 -0.20
N ILE A 122 -26.74 -8.61 -0.61
CA ILE A 122 -27.80 -9.32 -1.37
C ILE A 122 -27.28 -9.81 -2.73
N THR A 123 -26.27 -9.16 -3.31
CA THR A 123 -25.61 -9.59 -4.56
C THR A 123 -24.68 -10.77 -4.34
N GLY A 124 -24.38 -11.07 -3.07
CA GLY A 124 -23.38 -12.04 -2.63
C GLY A 124 -21.97 -11.44 -2.48
N PHE A 125 -21.76 -10.16 -2.81
CA PHE A 125 -20.51 -9.44 -2.55
C PHE A 125 -20.63 -8.70 -1.22
N GLU A 126 -19.54 -8.73 -0.44
CA GLU A 126 -19.44 -7.97 0.81
C GLU A 126 -18.75 -6.61 0.53
N GLN A 127 -18.80 -5.69 1.52
CA GLN A 127 -18.15 -4.39 1.40
C GLN A 127 -16.64 -4.51 1.14
N ASP A 128 -16.02 -5.53 1.75
CA ASP A 128 -14.59 -5.83 1.54
C ASP A 128 -14.31 -6.25 0.09
N ASP A 129 -15.19 -7.05 -0.53
CA ASP A 129 -15.06 -7.45 -1.95
C ASP A 129 -15.09 -6.22 -2.88
N LEU A 130 -15.97 -5.24 -2.59
CA LEU A 130 -16.05 -4.00 -3.35
C LEU A 130 -14.77 -3.17 -3.17
N THR A 131 -14.30 -3.05 -1.93
CA THR A 131 -13.07 -2.32 -1.62
C THR A 131 -11.88 -2.94 -2.34
N ASP A 132 -11.74 -4.28 -2.30
CA ASP A 132 -10.67 -5.01 -3.00
C ASP A 132 -10.72 -4.82 -4.52
N LEU A 133 -11.92 -4.77 -5.09
CA LEU A 133 -12.11 -4.56 -6.53
C LEU A 133 -11.79 -3.11 -6.94
N VAL A 134 -12.16 -2.13 -6.12
CA VAL A 134 -11.80 -0.72 -6.31
C VAL A 134 -10.30 -0.55 -6.24
N ASP A 135 -9.66 -1.09 -5.21
CA ASP A 135 -8.21 -1.01 -5.01
C ASP A 135 -7.44 -1.66 -6.17
N LYS A 136 -7.88 -2.83 -6.63
CA LYS A 136 -7.30 -3.55 -7.78
C LYS A 136 -7.34 -2.76 -9.09
N LEU A 137 -8.41 -1.98 -9.32
CA LEU A 137 -8.65 -1.26 -10.56
C LEU A 137 -8.27 0.23 -10.50
N THR A 138 -7.94 0.72 -9.33
CA THR A 138 -7.41 2.07 -9.15
C THR A 138 -5.89 1.99 -9.30
N VAL A 139 -5.36 2.70 -10.29
CA VAL A 139 -3.91 2.92 -10.37
C VAL A 139 -3.58 3.86 -9.21
N GLU A 140 -3.00 3.32 -8.14
CA GLU A 140 -2.52 4.18 -7.06
C GLU A 140 -1.41 5.11 -7.58
N PRO A 141 -1.40 6.37 -7.15
CA PRO A 141 -0.29 7.25 -7.46
C PRO A 141 0.99 6.68 -6.84
N GLU A 142 2.11 6.81 -7.54
CA GLU A 142 3.41 6.53 -6.95
C GLU A 142 3.82 7.70 -6.06
N ALA A 143 4.37 7.40 -4.88
CA ALA A 143 4.92 8.42 -4.01
C ALA A 143 6.19 8.99 -4.64
N GLN A 144 6.33 10.32 -4.58
CA GLN A 144 7.42 11.05 -5.18
C GLN A 144 8.31 11.66 -4.10
N ASP A 145 9.62 11.63 -4.33
CA ASP A 145 10.56 12.36 -3.49
C ASP A 145 10.37 13.87 -3.64
N ASP A 146 10.61 14.59 -2.56
CA ASP A 146 10.60 16.05 -2.51
C ASP A 146 12.03 16.62 -2.51
N ASP A 147 12.16 17.92 -2.80
CA ASP A 147 13.43 18.66 -2.74
C ASP A 147 13.81 19.06 -1.29
N PHE A 148 13.39 18.29 -0.28
CA PHE A 148 13.58 18.62 1.13
C PHE A 148 15.03 18.45 1.58
N ASP A 149 15.58 19.51 2.22
CA ASP A 149 16.92 19.52 2.82
C ASP A 149 16.81 19.41 4.34
N GLU A 150 17.04 18.20 4.86
CA GLU A 150 16.96 17.87 6.29
C GLU A 150 17.96 18.68 7.13
N GLU A 151 19.21 18.86 6.66
CA GLU A 151 20.23 19.61 7.40
C GLU A 151 19.85 21.07 7.55
N GLN A 152 19.43 21.67 6.43
CA GLN A 152 18.99 23.06 6.45
C GLN A 152 17.79 23.23 7.37
N ALA A 153 16.82 22.32 7.29
CA ALA A 153 15.61 22.38 8.10
C ALA A 153 15.91 22.26 9.60
N ILE A 154 16.80 21.34 10.01
CA ILE A 154 17.22 21.20 11.41
C ILE A 154 18.02 22.41 11.87
N ALA A 155 18.92 22.95 11.02
CA ALA A 155 19.74 24.12 11.34
C ALA A 155 18.89 25.40 11.53
N GLU A 156 17.73 25.49 10.86
CA GLU A 156 16.78 26.60 11.01
C GLU A 156 16.00 26.55 12.34
N VAL A 157 15.88 25.38 12.98
CA VAL A 157 15.25 25.22 14.30
C VAL A 157 16.24 25.61 15.41
N SER A 158 16.28 26.89 15.75
CA SER A 158 17.14 27.41 16.84
C SER A 158 16.63 27.04 18.23
N GLU A 159 15.30 27.18 18.45
CA GLU A 159 14.60 26.78 19.66
C GLU A 159 13.34 26.02 19.24
N PRO A 160 13.20 24.73 19.62
CA PRO A 160 12.03 23.94 19.24
C PRO A 160 10.75 24.48 19.91
N VAL A 161 9.68 24.54 19.14
CA VAL A 161 8.33 24.85 19.64
C VAL A 161 7.70 23.61 20.26
N THR A 162 8.03 22.45 19.74
CA THR A 162 7.61 21.15 20.27
C THR A 162 8.36 20.81 21.56
N THR A 163 7.66 20.22 22.51
CA THR A 163 8.23 19.71 23.75
C THR A 163 7.78 18.26 23.97
N LYS A 164 8.52 17.51 24.78
CA LYS A 164 8.16 16.11 25.08
C LYS A 164 6.70 16.01 25.57
N GLY A 165 5.95 15.03 25.05
CA GLY A 165 4.51 14.84 25.29
C GLY A 165 3.61 15.64 24.36
N THR A 166 4.13 16.55 23.53
CA THR A 166 3.32 17.28 22.56
C THR A 166 2.81 16.36 21.47
N ILE A 167 1.50 16.47 21.17
CA ILE A 167 0.86 15.79 20.05
C ILE A 167 0.40 16.83 19.04
N TRP A 168 0.79 16.63 17.78
CA TRP A 168 0.35 17.42 16.64
C TRP A 168 -0.66 16.65 15.80
N LYS A 169 -1.70 17.35 15.36
CA LYS A 169 -2.61 16.91 14.31
C LYS A 169 -2.23 17.60 12.99
N LEU A 170 -1.86 16.82 12.00
CA LEU A 170 -1.47 17.27 10.66
C LEU A 170 -2.51 16.76 9.66
N GLY A 171 -3.59 17.52 9.45
CA GLY A 171 -4.73 17.02 8.68
C GLY A 171 -5.35 15.79 9.32
N ARG A 172 -5.21 14.62 8.65
CA ARG A 172 -5.62 13.30 9.15
C ARG A 172 -4.57 12.60 10.01
N HIS A 173 -3.28 13.02 9.92
CA HIS A 173 -2.16 12.38 10.60
C HIS A 173 -1.99 12.86 12.04
N ARG A 174 -1.23 12.08 12.81
CA ARG A 174 -0.82 12.42 14.19
C ARG A 174 0.69 12.25 14.33
N LEU A 175 1.34 13.21 14.96
CA LEU A 175 2.75 13.18 15.34
C LEU A 175 2.85 13.42 16.84
N MET A 176 3.62 12.61 17.55
CA MET A 176 3.90 12.80 18.98
C MET A 176 5.40 12.93 19.22
N CYS A 177 5.77 13.94 19.98
CA CYS A 177 7.09 14.02 20.57
C CYS A 177 7.14 13.14 21.83
N GLY A 178 7.61 11.89 21.67
CA GLY A 178 7.55 10.89 22.74
C GLY A 178 8.55 9.76 22.58
N ASP A 179 8.44 8.76 23.44
CA ASP A 179 9.32 7.61 23.49
C ASP A 179 8.59 6.37 22.96
N SER A 180 9.08 5.79 21.86
CA SER A 180 8.52 4.58 21.25
C SER A 180 8.59 3.33 22.13
N THR A 181 9.40 3.34 23.18
CA THR A 181 9.44 2.26 24.19
C THR A 181 8.37 2.39 25.26
N SER A 182 7.70 3.56 25.35
CA SER A 182 6.64 3.87 26.33
C SER A 182 5.28 3.46 25.78
N GLN A 183 4.61 2.53 26.45
CA GLN A 183 3.22 2.18 26.11
C GLN A 183 2.24 3.33 26.34
N GLU A 184 2.53 4.21 27.31
CA GLU A 184 1.69 5.38 27.60
C GLU A 184 1.76 6.39 26.45
N ASP A 185 2.97 6.69 25.95
CA ASP A 185 3.15 7.59 24.81
C ASP A 185 2.52 6.97 23.55
N MET A 186 2.71 5.66 23.34
CA MET A 186 2.10 4.97 22.21
C MET A 186 0.56 5.00 22.26
N ALA A 187 -0.04 4.78 23.44
CA ALA A 187 -1.49 4.89 23.62
C ALA A 187 -1.99 6.31 23.34
N ALA A 188 -1.25 7.34 23.77
CA ALA A 188 -1.58 8.73 23.52
C ALA A 188 -1.49 9.07 22.01
N LEU A 189 -0.43 8.61 21.32
CA LEU A 189 -0.29 8.77 19.87
C LEU A 189 -1.44 8.11 19.13
N MET A 190 -1.71 6.82 19.40
CA MET A 190 -2.70 6.02 18.68
C MET A 190 -4.14 6.42 19.01
N SER A 191 -4.41 6.98 20.19
CA SER A 191 -5.73 7.53 20.59
C SER A 191 -6.91 6.58 20.36
N GLY A 192 -6.70 5.27 20.61
CA GLY A 192 -7.71 4.22 20.40
C GLY A 192 -7.72 3.60 19.01
N GLU A 193 -6.94 4.12 18.07
CA GLU A 193 -6.77 3.54 16.75
C GLU A 193 -5.78 2.36 16.76
N MET A 194 -5.83 1.54 15.71
CA MET A 194 -4.92 0.41 15.51
C MET A 194 -4.19 0.58 14.17
N ALA A 195 -2.92 0.22 14.14
CA ALA A 195 -2.11 0.22 12.94
C ALA A 195 -2.42 -0.98 12.04
N ASP A 196 -2.57 -0.74 10.76
CA ASP A 196 -2.69 -1.74 9.70
C ASP A 196 -1.34 -2.09 9.08
N LEU A 197 -0.36 -1.19 9.22
CA LEU A 197 0.99 -1.31 8.72
C LEU A 197 1.96 -0.59 9.66
N VAL A 198 3.14 -1.18 9.89
CA VAL A 198 4.27 -0.55 10.59
C VAL A 198 5.44 -0.44 9.62
N ILE A 199 5.97 0.77 9.44
CA ILE A 199 7.21 1.01 8.70
C ILE A 199 8.09 1.86 9.61
N THR A 200 9.30 1.37 9.92
CA THR A 200 10.11 2.03 10.94
C THR A 200 11.60 1.89 10.70
N ASP A 201 12.35 2.93 11.06
CA ASP A 201 13.80 3.07 10.87
C ASP A 201 14.47 3.39 12.21
N PRO A 202 14.66 2.40 13.12
CA PRO A 202 15.28 2.61 14.42
C PRO A 202 16.75 3.01 14.30
N PRO A 203 17.36 3.63 15.33
CA PRO A 203 18.81 3.80 15.41
C PRO A 203 19.54 2.47 15.18
N TYR A 204 20.65 2.48 14.42
CA TYR A 204 21.35 1.24 14.03
C TYR A 204 22.41 0.77 15.00
N ASN A 205 22.70 1.57 16.04
CA ASN A 205 23.77 1.33 17.03
C ASN A 205 25.15 1.15 16.38
N VAL A 206 25.48 1.99 15.41
CA VAL A 206 26.73 1.95 14.63
C VAL A 206 27.70 3.09 14.97
N ASN A 207 27.38 3.88 16.00
CA ASN A 207 28.17 5.00 16.52
C ASN A 207 28.59 6.00 15.43
N TYR A 208 27.60 6.67 14.82
CA TYR A 208 27.83 7.65 13.74
C TYR A 208 28.74 8.82 14.18
N GLY A 209 28.76 9.19 15.46
CA GLY A 209 29.62 10.25 15.99
C GLY A 209 31.12 10.01 15.75
N ASP A 210 31.62 8.82 16.06
CA ASP A 210 33.04 8.46 15.84
C ASP A 210 33.40 8.35 14.36
N LYS A 211 32.41 8.02 13.48
CA LYS A 211 32.60 8.00 12.03
C LYS A 211 32.71 9.40 11.45
N ALA A 212 31.92 10.34 11.94
CA ALA A 212 31.99 11.75 11.51
C ALA A 212 33.34 12.39 11.82
N GLU A 213 33.88 12.20 13.03
CA GLU A 213 35.22 12.67 13.41
C GLU A 213 36.34 12.08 12.54
N PHE A 214 36.23 10.80 12.17
CA PHE A 214 37.19 10.13 11.30
C PHE A 214 37.18 10.70 9.86
N LEU A 215 36.01 10.91 9.29
CA LEU A 215 35.86 11.47 7.94
C LEU A 215 36.34 12.93 7.88
N GLU A 216 36.09 13.71 8.92
CA GLU A 216 36.62 15.10 9.03
C GLU A 216 38.15 15.12 9.03
N HIS A 217 38.79 14.18 9.71
CA HIS A 217 40.24 14.03 9.74
C HIS A 217 40.82 13.56 8.39
N TYR A 218 40.10 12.72 7.64
CA TYR A 218 40.59 12.16 6.37
C TYR A 218 40.37 13.09 5.17
N LEU A 219 39.33 13.95 5.21
CA LEU A 219 38.97 14.87 4.13
C LEU A 219 39.61 16.27 4.22
N GLU A 220 40.61 16.47 5.08
CA GLU A 220 41.34 17.72 5.23
C GLU A 220 40.48 19.00 5.29
N GLY A 221 39.41 18.99 6.05
CA GLY A 221 38.60 20.18 6.34
C GLY A 221 37.73 20.67 5.18
N LYS A 222 37.42 19.84 4.19
CA LYS A 222 36.51 20.17 3.07
C LYS A 222 35.08 19.67 3.26
N GLY A 223 34.75 19.11 4.40
CA GLY A 223 33.39 18.60 4.71
C GLY A 223 32.61 19.54 5.63
N HIS A 224 31.31 19.62 5.47
CA HIS A 224 30.44 20.25 6.45
C HIS A 224 30.44 19.42 7.76
N ARG A 225 30.43 20.11 8.89
CA ARG A 225 30.38 19.48 10.22
C ARG A 225 29.07 18.74 10.37
N ILE A 226 29.11 17.40 10.44
CA ILE A 226 27.99 16.59 10.93
C ILE A 226 27.94 16.80 12.45
N THR A 227 27.05 17.67 12.92
CA THR A 227 26.94 18.01 14.35
C THR A 227 25.81 17.29 15.07
N SER A 228 25.00 16.46 14.38
CA SER A 228 23.89 15.74 14.99
C SER A 228 24.31 14.33 15.39
N THR A 229 24.41 14.07 16.68
CA THR A 229 24.47 12.71 17.22
C THR A 229 23.04 12.15 17.26
N ILE A 230 22.84 10.99 16.65
CA ILE A 230 21.56 10.25 16.76
C ILE A 230 21.44 9.77 18.22
N ARG A 231 20.33 10.08 18.88
CA ARG A 231 20.04 9.56 20.23
C ARG A 231 19.96 8.05 20.18
N ASN A 232 20.50 7.36 21.17
CA ASN A 232 20.49 5.89 21.30
C ASN A 232 21.32 5.11 20.25
N ASP A 233 22.31 5.74 19.58
CA ASP A 233 23.16 5.08 18.55
C ASP A 233 24.49 4.51 19.12
N ASN A 234 24.70 4.51 20.42
CA ASN A 234 25.91 4.00 21.08
C ASN A 234 25.57 3.25 22.38
N MET A 235 24.96 2.10 22.27
CA MET A 235 24.60 1.22 23.37
C MET A 235 25.41 -0.08 23.32
N ASP A 236 25.59 -0.77 24.45
CA ASP A 236 26.02 -2.16 24.43
C ASP A 236 24.92 -3.06 23.81
N ASN A 237 25.31 -4.21 23.31
CA ASN A 237 24.40 -5.09 22.56
C ASN A 237 23.15 -5.52 23.36
N MET A 238 23.26 -5.69 24.67
CA MET A 238 22.12 -6.10 25.49
C MET A 238 21.14 -4.95 25.70
N SER A 239 21.63 -3.78 26.05
CA SER A 239 20.81 -2.57 26.19
C SER A 239 20.14 -2.20 24.86
N PHE A 240 20.84 -2.40 23.75
CA PHE A 240 20.28 -2.17 22.42
C PHE A 240 19.18 -3.19 22.07
N TYR A 241 19.38 -4.45 22.40
CA TYR A 241 18.34 -5.48 22.26
C TYR A 241 17.10 -5.14 23.08
N GLU A 242 17.27 -4.78 24.36
CA GLU A 242 16.17 -4.41 25.27
C GLU A 242 15.40 -3.18 24.75
N PHE A 243 16.10 -2.19 24.20
CA PHE A 243 15.50 -1.01 23.57
C PHE A 243 14.63 -1.40 22.37
N LEU A 244 15.16 -2.18 21.42
CA LEU A 244 14.39 -2.63 20.25
C LEU A 244 13.20 -3.48 20.64
N LEU A 245 13.41 -4.41 21.59
CA LEU A 245 12.34 -5.28 22.06
C LEU A 245 11.20 -4.47 22.69
N ALA A 246 11.51 -3.49 23.54
CA ALA A 246 10.52 -2.63 24.16
C ALA A 246 9.73 -1.81 23.11
N ALA A 247 10.41 -1.23 22.12
CA ALA A 247 9.77 -0.47 21.06
C ALA A 247 8.84 -1.36 20.19
N TYR A 248 9.30 -2.55 19.82
CA TYR A 248 8.47 -3.48 19.03
C TYR A 248 7.30 -4.04 19.83
N GLN A 249 7.47 -4.35 21.10
CA GLN A 249 6.38 -4.78 21.99
C GLN A 249 5.36 -3.66 22.18
N SER A 250 5.81 -2.41 22.34
CA SER A 250 4.94 -1.25 22.42
C SER A 250 4.09 -1.10 21.15
N ALA A 251 4.71 -1.21 19.97
CA ALA A 251 3.97 -1.19 18.70
C ALA A 251 3.01 -2.38 18.54
N TYR A 252 3.44 -3.58 18.93
CA TYR A 252 2.66 -4.81 18.79
C TYR A 252 1.27 -4.72 19.42
N GLU A 253 1.15 -4.07 20.59
CA GLU A 253 -0.14 -3.89 21.28
C GLU A 253 -1.14 -3.06 20.44
N PHE A 254 -0.64 -2.14 19.61
CA PHE A 254 -1.47 -1.25 18.76
C PHE A 254 -1.55 -1.68 17.31
N MET A 255 -1.10 -2.89 16.96
CA MET A 255 -1.23 -3.47 15.63
C MET A 255 -2.45 -4.37 15.52
N ARG A 256 -3.16 -4.31 14.40
CA ARG A 256 -4.18 -5.31 14.05
C ARG A 256 -3.53 -6.67 13.77
N ALA A 257 -4.26 -7.75 14.00
CA ALA A 257 -3.85 -9.05 13.48
C ALA A 257 -3.74 -8.99 11.95
N GLY A 258 -2.64 -9.48 11.39
CA GLY A 258 -2.33 -9.38 9.97
C GLY A 258 -1.62 -8.07 9.55
N ALA A 259 -1.43 -7.10 10.45
CA ALA A 259 -0.69 -5.88 10.13
C ALA A 259 0.76 -6.21 9.74
N ALA A 260 1.19 -5.75 8.58
CA ALA A 260 2.55 -5.95 8.07
C ALA A 260 3.56 -5.04 8.79
N VAL A 261 4.82 -5.46 8.83
CA VAL A 261 5.91 -4.73 9.48
C VAL A 261 7.13 -4.71 8.58
N TYR A 262 7.69 -3.52 8.36
CA TYR A 262 8.97 -3.29 7.70
C TYR A 262 9.91 -2.57 8.68
N VAL A 263 11.10 -3.14 8.90
CA VAL A 263 12.12 -2.55 9.79
C VAL A 263 13.43 -2.43 9.04
N PHE A 264 13.86 -1.20 8.80
CA PHE A 264 15.20 -0.91 8.27
C PHE A 264 16.25 -1.22 9.32
N HIS A 265 17.41 -1.73 8.91
CA HIS A 265 18.51 -2.01 9.84
C HIS A 265 19.88 -2.05 9.16
N ALA A 266 20.95 -1.92 9.95
CA ALA A 266 22.29 -2.23 9.47
C ALA A 266 22.57 -3.72 9.56
N GLU A 267 23.28 -4.29 8.57
CA GLU A 267 23.66 -5.71 8.60
C GLU A 267 24.58 -6.06 9.78
N SER A 268 25.45 -5.11 10.20
CA SER A 268 26.36 -5.35 11.33
C SER A 268 25.67 -5.67 12.65
N THR A 269 24.48 -5.10 12.88
CA THR A 269 23.64 -5.31 14.06
C THR A 269 22.39 -6.15 13.77
N GLY A 270 22.24 -6.64 12.53
CA GLY A 270 21.05 -7.31 12.03
C GLY A 270 20.59 -8.53 12.85
N HIS A 271 21.53 -9.23 13.51
CA HIS A 271 21.18 -10.35 14.40
C HIS A 271 20.38 -9.89 15.64
N ILE A 272 20.67 -8.69 16.19
CA ILE A 272 19.94 -8.10 17.33
C ILE A 272 18.54 -7.69 16.88
N PHE A 273 18.43 -7.04 15.71
CA PHE A 273 17.15 -6.67 15.13
C PHE A 273 16.24 -7.87 14.91
N ARG A 274 16.75 -8.95 14.31
CA ARG A 274 16.00 -10.19 14.05
C ARG A 274 15.52 -10.84 15.35
N GLN A 275 16.39 -10.89 16.36
CA GLN A 275 16.04 -11.49 17.65
C GLN A 275 14.94 -10.66 18.34
N ALA A 276 15.11 -9.35 18.47
CA ALA A 276 14.12 -8.47 19.08
C ALA A 276 12.76 -8.51 18.33
N PHE A 277 12.79 -8.56 16.99
CA PHE A 277 11.59 -8.68 16.17
C PHE A 277 10.79 -9.94 16.47
N MET A 278 11.45 -11.10 16.54
CA MET A 278 10.79 -12.37 16.84
C MET A 278 10.34 -12.46 18.30
N ASP A 279 11.15 -11.97 19.24
CA ASP A 279 10.84 -12.00 20.67
C ASP A 279 9.70 -11.03 21.04
N ALA A 280 9.46 -10.00 20.22
CA ALA A 280 8.27 -9.16 20.33
C ALA A 280 6.97 -9.86 19.87
N GLY A 281 7.06 -11.10 19.35
CA GLY A 281 5.91 -11.87 18.88
C GLY A 281 5.57 -11.66 17.40
N LEU A 282 6.41 -10.94 16.67
CA LEU A 282 6.23 -10.71 15.23
C LEU A 282 6.76 -11.90 14.42
N LYS A 283 6.05 -12.28 13.38
CA LYS A 283 6.49 -13.31 12.45
C LYS A 283 7.45 -12.73 11.43
N LEU A 284 8.72 -13.10 11.51
CA LEU A 284 9.70 -12.77 10.50
C LEU A 284 9.47 -13.64 9.25
N ALA A 285 9.18 -13.03 8.11
CA ALA A 285 8.91 -13.72 6.85
C ALA A 285 10.07 -13.65 5.88
N GLN A 286 10.59 -12.45 5.60
CA GLN A 286 11.64 -12.23 4.61
C GLN A 286 12.60 -11.12 5.07
N CYS A 287 13.76 -11.06 4.42
CA CYS A 287 14.65 -9.91 4.46
C CYS A 287 14.70 -9.34 3.06
N LEU A 288 14.32 -8.07 2.92
CA LEU A 288 14.43 -7.34 1.68
C LEU A 288 15.78 -6.60 1.67
N ILE A 289 16.27 -6.29 0.51
CA ILE A 289 17.51 -5.55 0.32
C ILE A 289 17.21 -4.28 -0.50
N TRP A 290 17.42 -3.14 0.10
CA TRP A 290 17.44 -1.89 -0.63
C TRP A 290 18.87 -1.61 -1.11
N GLU A 291 19.10 -1.62 -2.42
CA GLU A 291 20.38 -1.27 -3.02
C GLU A 291 20.40 0.23 -3.33
N LYS A 292 21.41 0.91 -2.84
CA LYS A 292 21.64 2.35 -3.06
C LYS A 292 22.40 2.60 -4.36
N ASN A 293 22.16 3.73 -5.01
CA ASN A 293 22.88 4.16 -6.22
C ASN A 293 24.39 4.37 -5.98
N SER A 294 24.79 4.67 -4.73
CA SER A 294 26.18 4.86 -4.34
C SER A 294 26.55 4.08 -3.08
N PHE A 295 27.79 3.64 -2.99
CA PHE A 295 28.30 3.02 -1.76
C PHE A 295 28.68 4.07 -0.71
N VAL A 296 28.61 3.69 0.56
CA VAL A 296 29.09 4.53 1.67
C VAL A 296 30.54 4.16 1.96
N LEU A 297 31.45 5.14 1.79
CA LEU A 297 32.86 4.92 2.09
C LEU A 297 33.06 4.65 3.59
N GLY A 298 33.70 3.52 3.92
CA GLY A 298 33.95 3.07 5.29
C GLY A 298 35.35 2.43 5.42
N ARG A 299 35.64 1.91 6.62
CA ARG A 299 36.89 1.22 6.93
C ARG A 299 36.92 -0.27 6.58
N GLN A 300 35.80 -0.79 6.07
CA GLN A 300 35.65 -2.18 5.71
C GLN A 300 36.36 -2.49 4.37
N ASP A 301 36.71 -3.76 4.16
CA ASP A 301 37.30 -4.23 2.90
C ASP A 301 36.30 -4.11 1.73
N TYR A 302 35.01 -4.39 2.00
CA TYR A 302 33.90 -4.19 1.06
C TYR A 302 33.05 -3.03 1.53
N GLN A 303 32.70 -2.12 0.62
CA GLN A 303 31.88 -0.95 0.94
C GLN A 303 30.39 -1.31 0.87
N TRP A 304 29.62 -0.84 1.87
CA TRP A 304 28.19 -1.06 1.92
C TRP A 304 27.47 -0.25 0.84
N ARG A 305 26.73 -0.95 0.00
CA ARG A 305 25.87 -0.37 -1.04
C ARG A 305 24.40 -0.71 -0.85
N HIS A 306 24.05 -1.37 0.23
CA HIS A 306 22.69 -1.79 0.50
C HIS A 306 22.31 -1.60 1.97
N GLU A 307 21.00 -1.56 2.21
CA GLU A 307 20.42 -1.69 3.55
C GLU A 307 19.43 -2.86 3.56
N PRO A 308 19.53 -3.77 4.52
CA PRO A 308 18.54 -4.82 4.69
C PRO A 308 17.31 -4.30 5.45
N ILE A 309 16.14 -4.90 5.13
CA ILE A 309 14.84 -4.55 5.71
C ILE A 309 14.16 -5.83 6.15
N LEU A 310 13.85 -5.98 7.43
CA LEU A 310 13.04 -7.09 7.90
C LEU A 310 11.60 -6.88 7.45
N TYR A 311 11.00 -7.92 6.90
CA TYR A 311 9.60 -7.98 6.53
C TYR A 311 8.90 -9.11 7.25
N GLY A 312 7.75 -8.81 7.82
CA GLY A 312 6.92 -9.77 8.52
C GLY A 312 5.58 -9.19 8.89
N TRP A 313 4.88 -9.79 9.85
CA TRP A 313 3.55 -9.34 10.28
C TRP A 313 3.19 -9.84 11.69
N LYS A 314 2.16 -9.23 12.29
CA LYS A 314 1.50 -9.74 13.48
C LYS A 314 0.60 -10.91 13.09
N GLU A 315 0.79 -12.09 13.72
CA GLU A 315 -0.05 -13.26 13.47
C GLU A 315 -1.48 -13.07 14.01
N GLY A 316 -2.41 -13.92 13.56
CA GLY A 316 -3.81 -13.95 14.00
C GLY A 316 -4.82 -13.67 12.89
N ALA A 317 -4.41 -13.07 11.77
CA ALA A 317 -5.20 -12.93 10.55
C ALA A 317 -4.30 -12.98 9.30
N ALA A 318 -4.91 -13.06 8.12
CA ALA A 318 -4.17 -12.91 6.87
C ALA A 318 -3.62 -11.48 6.75
N HIS A 319 -2.34 -11.35 6.37
CA HIS A 319 -1.77 -10.05 6.04
C HIS A 319 -2.19 -9.63 4.63
N TYR A 320 -2.38 -8.33 4.46
CA TYR A 320 -2.62 -7.77 3.14
C TYR A 320 -1.30 -7.61 2.37
N PHE A 321 -1.30 -7.99 1.12
CA PHE A 321 -0.26 -7.67 0.15
C PHE A 321 -0.95 -7.53 -1.21
N ILE A 322 -0.54 -6.55 -2.02
CA ILE A 322 -1.10 -6.36 -3.36
C ILE A 322 -1.02 -7.65 -4.16
N ASN A 323 -1.98 -7.84 -5.09
CA ASN A 323 -2.03 -9.05 -5.91
C ASN A 323 -0.99 -9.03 -7.05
N ASP A 324 0.20 -8.52 -6.76
CA ASP A 324 1.35 -8.52 -7.64
C ASP A 324 2.42 -9.49 -7.09
N ARG A 325 2.58 -10.64 -7.74
CA ARG A 325 3.56 -11.68 -7.38
C ARG A 325 4.87 -11.55 -8.17
N THR A 326 5.04 -10.48 -8.94
CA THR A 326 6.27 -10.17 -9.67
C THR A 326 7.29 -9.42 -8.83
N GLN A 327 6.87 -8.90 -7.66
CA GLN A 327 7.75 -8.22 -6.70
C GLN A 327 8.80 -9.20 -6.16
N ASP A 328 10.07 -8.85 -6.28
CA ASP A 328 11.16 -9.63 -5.68
C ASP A 328 11.72 -8.98 -4.40
N THR A 329 12.64 -9.66 -3.72
CA THR A 329 13.18 -9.20 -2.44
C THR A 329 14.26 -8.12 -2.60
N VAL A 330 14.47 -7.63 -3.82
CA VAL A 330 15.54 -6.69 -4.14
C VAL A 330 14.97 -5.48 -4.83
N ILE A 331 15.00 -4.30 -4.17
CA ILE A 331 14.48 -3.04 -4.66
C ILE A 331 15.64 -2.25 -5.27
N LEU A 332 15.55 -2.00 -6.57
CA LEU A 332 16.56 -1.24 -7.31
C LEU A 332 16.15 0.24 -7.35
N GLU A 333 17.14 1.09 -7.19
CA GLU A 333 16.99 2.55 -7.29
C GLU A 333 17.32 2.96 -8.73
N ASP A 334 16.33 3.06 -9.63
CA ASP A 334 16.56 3.47 -11.02
C ASP A 334 15.49 4.45 -11.50
N ASP A 335 15.91 5.69 -11.78
CA ASP A 335 15.10 6.69 -12.47
C ASP A 335 15.73 6.94 -13.84
N ILE A 336 15.44 6.07 -14.81
CA ILE A 336 15.96 6.20 -16.17
C ILE A 336 14.88 6.89 -17.02
N ASP A 337 15.11 8.17 -17.31
CA ASP A 337 14.33 8.89 -18.31
C ASP A 337 14.63 8.36 -19.72
N PHE A 338 13.88 7.34 -20.11
CA PHE A 338 13.94 6.76 -21.46
C PHE A 338 13.63 7.79 -22.57
N GLY A 339 12.91 8.86 -22.24
CA GLY A 339 12.54 9.91 -23.20
C GLY A 339 13.72 10.76 -23.65
N SER A 340 14.77 10.87 -22.81
CA SER A 340 15.99 11.63 -23.10
C SER A 340 17.10 10.79 -23.73
N MET A 341 16.98 9.46 -23.75
CA MET A 341 18.02 8.55 -24.25
C MET A 341 18.11 8.53 -25.78
N LYS A 342 19.34 8.55 -26.29
CA LYS A 342 19.60 8.26 -27.70
C LYS A 342 19.37 6.78 -27.97
N LYS A 343 18.98 6.47 -29.22
CA LYS A 343 18.71 5.07 -29.64
C LYS A 343 19.85 4.09 -29.34
N SER A 344 21.10 4.54 -29.40
CA SER A 344 22.28 3.73 -29.04
C SER A 344 22.39 3.44 -27.55
N GLU A 345 21.99 4.38 -26.71
CA GLU A 345 21.98 4.27 -25.25
C GLU A 345 20.84 3.36 -24.81
N LEU A 346 19.67 3.51 -25.46
CA LEU A 346 18.52 2.62 -25.24
C LEU A 346 18.83 1.17 -25.61
N VAL A 347 19.54 0.92 -26.71
CA VAL A 347 19.96 -0.42 -27.13
C VAL A 347 20.98 -1.01 -26.15
N ALA A 348 21.96 -0.21 -25.70
CA ALA A 348 22.93 -0.63 -24.71
C ALA A 348 22.25 -0.98 -23.36
N TYR A 349 21.30 -0.16 -22.95
CA TYR A 349 20.49 -0.40 -21.75
C TYR A 349 19.63 -1.67 -21.88
N CYS A 350 18.97 -1.88 -23.02
CA CYS A 350 18.23 -3.12 -23.28
C CYS A 350 19.13 -4.36 -23.28
N GLU A 351 20.39 -4.25 -23.75
CA GLU A 351 21.36 -5.33 -23.71
C GLU A 351 21.84 -5.59 -22.28
N GLU A 352 21.98 -4.56 -21.46
CA GLU A 352 22.35 -4.64 -20.05
C GLU A 352 21.20 -5.25 -19.23
N LEU A 353 19.96 -4.78 -19.43
CA LEU A 353 18.75 -5.42 -18.87
C LEU A 353 18.68 -6.90 -19.26
N ARG A 354 19.00 -7.26 -20.49
CA ARG A 354 18.99 -8.65 -20.95
C ARG A 354 20.09 -9.51 -20.31
N ARG A 355 21.23 -8.90 -19.91
CA ARG A 355 22.27 -9.55 -19.10
C ARG A 355 21.82 -9.67 -17.64
N SER A 356 21.30 -8.61 -17.05
CA SER A 356 20.81 -8.61 -15.67
C SER A 356 19.63 -9.56 -15.47
N TYR A 357 18.81 -9.76 -16.51
CA TYR A 357 17.73 -10.76 -16.52
C TYR A 357 18.23 -12.21 -16.45
N ARG A 358 19.47 -12.47 -16.85
CA ARG A 358 20.11 -13.79 -16.75
C ARG A 358 20.75 -14.06 -15.39
N ASP A 359 21.14 -13.00 -14.66
CA ASP A 359 21.84 -13.07 -13.36
C ASP A 359 20.98 -12.53 -12.22
N ARG A 360 19.64 -12.74 -12.26
CA ARG A 360 18.70 -12.24 -11.24
C ARG A 360 19.05 -12.78 -9.87
N THR A 361 19.64 -11.91 -9.09
CA THR A 361 19.85 -12.06 -7.66
C THR A 361 18.97 -11.02 -6.94
N SER A 362 18.65 -11.31 -5.68
CA SER A 362 17.78 -10.58 -4.76
C SER A 362 18.23 -9.14 -4.37
N VAL A 363 18.44 -8.18 -5.30
CA VAL A 363 18.92 -6.81 -5.05
C VAL A 363 17.95 -5.73 -5.60
N ILE A 364 17.61 -4.68 -4.84
CA ILE A 364 16.67 -3.60 -5.17
C ILE A 364 17.41 -2.28 -5.44
N TYR A 365 17.04 -1.49 -6.49
CA TYR A 365 17.56 -0.14 -6.77
C TYR A 365 16.46 0.92 -6.63
N GLU A 366 16.73 2.01 -5.89
CA GLU A 366 15.97 3.25 -5.89
C GLU A 366 16.90 4.45 -5.73
N ASN A 367 16.71 5.53 -6.53
CA ASN A 367 17.62 6.67 -6.55
C ASN A 367 17.51 7.50 -5.27
N LYS A 368 18.65 7.75 -4.65
CA LYS A 368 18.76 8.78 -3.61
C LYS A 368 18.68 10.15 -4.29
N PRO A 369 17.87 11.10 -3.78
CA PRO A 369 17.80 12.43 -4.37
C PRO A 369 19.19 13.03 -4.58
N THR A 370 19.46 13.54 -5.77
CA THR A 370 20.80 13.98 -6.25
C THR A 370 21.44 15.12 -5.46
N ARG A 371 20.72 15.74 -4.51
CA ARG A 371 21.20 16.79 -3.61
C ARG A 371 21.61 16.31 -2.21
N ASN A 372 21.34 15.04 -1.86
CA ASN A 372 21.60 14.50 -0.53
C ASN A 372 22.82 13.56 -0.48
N ASP A 373 23.87 13.80 -1.27
CA ASP A 373 25.14 13.06 -1.17
C ASP A 373 25.84 13.17 0.20
N ILE A 374 25.28 13.96 1.13
CA ILE A 374 25.88 14.32 2.41
C ILE A 374 25.17 13.65 3.61
N HIS A 375 23.90 13.20 3.48
CA HIS A 375 23.16 12.53 4.57
C HIS A 375 22.79 11.07 4.28
N PRO A 376 23.42 10.12 4.99
CA PRO A 376 23.14 8.69 4.81
C PRO A 376 21.86 8.20 5.51
N THR A 377 21.11 9.06 6.23
CA THR A 377 20.05 8.62 7.16
C THR A 377 18.62 8.78 6.65
N MET A 378 18.34 9.78 5.79
CA MET A 378 16.97 9.98 5.27
C MET A 378 16.57 8.89 4.28
N LYS A 379 15.40 8.28 4.49
CA LYS A 379 14.83 7.31 3.55
C LYS A 379 14.05 8.03 2.44
N PRO A 380 14.19 7.61 1.16
CA PRO A 380 13.39 8.14 0.06
C PRO A 380 11.90 7.96 0.32
N ILE A 381 11.08 8.98 0.02
CA ILE A 381 9.63 8.92 0.12
C ILE A 381 9.09 7.84 -0.83
N ALA A 382 9.65 7.75 -2.05
CA ALA A 382 9.28 6.75 -3.04
C ALA A 382 9.49 5.32 -2.52
N LEU A 383 10.62 5.03 -1.83
CA LEU A 383 10.89 3.72 -1.23
C LEU A 383 9.87 3.37 -0.16
N VAL A 384 9.57 4.27 0.77
CA VAL A 384 8.57 4.08 1.82
C VAL A 384 7.18 3.92 1.20
N GLY A 385 6.87 4.74 0.20
CA GLY A 385 5.62 4.68 -0.55
C GLY A 385 5.36 3.33 -1.20
N LYS A 386 6.41 2.69 -1.74
CA LYS A 386 6.32 1.33 -2.29
C LYS A 386 5.85 0.30 -1.26
N PHE A 387 6.36 0.36 -0.02
CA PHE A 387 5.91 -0.55 1.05
C PHE A 387 4.49 -0.22 1.52
N ILE A 388 4.12 1.07 1.56
CA ILE A 388 2.75 1.50 1.88
C ILE A 388 1.78 0.94 0.84
N THR A 389 2.04 1.10 -0.45
CA THR A 389 1.21 0.56 -1.54
C THR A 389 1.13 -0.97 -1.49
N ASN A 390 2.26 -1.65 -1.27
CA ASN A 390 2.30 -3.10 -1.25
C ASN A 390 1.50 -3.73 -0.09
N SER A 391 1.47 -3.09 1.08
CA SER A 391 0.99 -3.71 2.32
C SER A 391 -0.10 -2.93 3.05
N SER A 392 -0.70 -1.92 2.41
CA SER A 392 -1.86 -1.19 2.95
C SER A 392 -2.80 -0.71 1.86
N LYS A 393 -4.06 -0.44 2.25
CA LYS A 393 -5.09 0.17 1.42
C LYS A 393 -5.22 1.65 1.72
N SER A 394 -5.80 2.43 0.78
CA SER A 394 -6.16 3.82 1.03
C SER A 394 -7.04 3.95 2.28
N GLY A 395 -6.80 4.98 3.09
CA GLY A 395 -7.47 5.20 4.37
C GLY A 395 -6.95 4.39 5.56
N TRP A 396 -6.04 3.41 5.34
CA TRP A 396 -5.47 2.61 6.42
C TRP A 396 -4.44 3.38 7.26
N ASN A 397 -4.21 2.89 8.48
CA ASN A 397 -3.33 3.49 9.46
C ASN A 397 -1.91 2.92 9.34
N VAL A 398 -0.94 3.82 9.14
CA VAL A 398 0.49 3.50 9.07
C VAL A 398 1.18 4.05 10.31
N LEU A 399 1.87 3.22 11.06
CA LEU A 399 2.63 3.57 12.24
C LEU A 399 4.12 3.60 11.95
N ASP A 400 4.79 4.68 12.36
CA ASP A 400 6.24 4.78 12.40
C ASP A 400 6.71 5.15 13.82
N LEU A 401 7.61 4.35 14.36
CA LEU A 401 8.14 4.48 15.74
C LEU A 401 9.25 5.51 15.86
N PHE A 402 9.90 5.87 14.75
CA PHE A 402 11.06 6.75 14.68
C PHE A 402 10.95 7.67 13.46
N GLY A 403 10.19 8.76 13.62
CA GLY A 403 9.76 9.62 12.53
C GLY A 403 10.88 10.27 11.72
N GLY A 404 12.01 10.58 12.37
CA GLY A 404 13.16 11.24 11.73
C GLY A 404 12.73 12.53 11.00
N SER A 405 13.02 12.62 9.71
CA SER A 405 12.61 13.76 8.86
C SER A 405 11.17 13.66 8.31
N GLY A 406 10.41 12.60 8.63
CA GLY A 406 9.00 12.45 8.28
C GLY A 406 8.70 11.81 6.92
N SER A 407 9.63 11.05 6.33
CA SER A 407 9.40 10.40 5.03
C SER A 407 8.16 9.50 5.02
N THR A 408 7.90 8.77 6.11
CA THR A 408 6.70 7.92 6.26
C THR A 408 5.42 8.75 6.25
N LEU A 409 5.41 9.92 6.91
CA LEU A 409 4.25 10.82 6.92
C LEU A 409 3.99 11.38 5.52
N MET A 410 5.06 11.82 4.82
CA MET A 410 4.93 12.37 3.47
C MET A 410 4.43 11.32 2.46
N ALA A 411 4.95 10.10 2.52
CA ALA A 411 4.47 9.00 1.69
C ALA A 411 2.99 8.67 1.99
N ALA A 412 2.60 8.61 3.27
CA ALA A 412 1.22 8.37 3.66
C ALA A 412 0.26 9.49 3.22
N GLU A 413 0.71 10.77 3.27
CA GLU A 413 -0.06 11.91 2.75
C GLU A 413 -0.32 11.76 1.26
N GLN A 414 0.74 11.52 0.46
CA GLN A 414 0.64 11.37 -1.00
C GLN A 414 -0.26 10.21 -1.42
N LEU A 415 -0.24 9.12 -0.65
CA LEU A 415 -0.94 7.88 -0.96
C LEU A 415 -2.31 7.74 -0.28
N GLY A 416 -2.80 8.76 0.41
CA GLY A 416 -4.13 8.74 1.03
C GLY A 416 -4.26 7.84 2.27
N ARG A 417 -3.14 7.53 2.95
CA ARG A 417 -3.13 6.79 4.23
C ARG A 417 -3.09 7.76 5.41
N THR A 418 -3.37 7.27 6.62
CA THR A 418 -3.25 8.05 7.86
C THR A 418 -1.98 7.64 8.58
N ALA A 419 -1.04 8.56 8.79
CA ALA A 419 0.20 8.30 9.51
C ALA A 419 0.06 8.62 11.00
N PHE A 420 0.63 7.73 11.83
CA PHE A 420 0.86 7.91 13.26
C PHE A 420 2.37 7.84 13.48
N ILE A 421 2.97 8.97 13.84
CA ILE A 421 4.43 9.10 13.90
C ILE A 421 4.86 9.40 15.32
N MET A 422 5.81 8.61 15.84
CA MET A 422 6.51 8.87 17.08
C MET A 422 7.90 9.41 16.77
N GLU A 423 8.30 10.50 17.41
CA GLU A 423 9.64 11.07 17.29
C GLU A 423 10.12 11.57 18.65
N LEU A 424 11.35 11.25 19.01
CA LEU A 424 11.91 11.58 20.33
C LEU A 424 12.51 12.97 20.40
N ASP A 425 13.08 13.47 19.29
CA ASP A 425 13.74 14.77 19.24
C ASP A 425 12.77 15.88 18.87
N GLU A 426 12.65 16.87 19.74
CA GLU A 426 11.73 18.00 19.58
C GLU A 426 11.98 18.78 18.28
N ARG A 427 13.24 18.89 17.82
CA ARG A 427 13.60 19.61 16.59
C ARG A 427 13.12 18.85 15.35
N PHE A 428 13.26 17.53 15.34
CA PHE A 428 12.73 16.71 14.26
C PHE A 428 11.20 16.74 14.21
N CYS A 429 10.52 16.81 15.34
CA CYS A 429 9.08 17.05 15.34
C CYS A 429 8.70 18.35 14.65
N ASP A 430 9.40 19.45 14.94
CA ASP A 430 9.16 20.76 14.29
C ASP A 430 9.49 20.71 12.79
N VAL A 431 10.52 19.96 12.40
CA VAL A 431 10.88 19.71 10.99
C VAL A 431 9.77 18.96 10.26
N ILE A 432 9.23 17.89 10.86
CA ILE A 432 8.11 17.12 10.29
C ILE A 432 6.88 18.02 10.10
N VAL A 433 6.53 18.81 11.13
CA VAL A 433 5.41 19.76 11.06
C VAL A 433 5.59 20.75 9.92
N LYS A 434 6.76 21.39 9.84
CA LYS A 434 7.07 22.36 8.78
C LYS A 434 7.01 21.74 7.40
N ARG A 435 7.64 20.57 7.20
CA ARG A 435 7.66 19.84 5.93
C ARG A 435 6.25 19.53 5.43
N TRP A 436 5.37 19.05 6.31
CA TRP A 436 3.98 18.78 5.97
C TRP A 436 3.20 20.05 5.66
N GLU A 437 3.38 21.13 6.45
CA GLU A 437 2.73 22.42 6.20
C GLU A 437 3.15 23.02 4.85
N ASP A 438 4.45 22.97 4.53
CA ASP A 438 4.98 23.48 3.27
C ASP A 438 4.47 22.67 2.06
N TYR A 439 4.33 21.36 2.21
CA TYR A 439 3.82 20.50 1.15
C TYR A 439 2.32 20.67 0.92
N THR A 440 1.52 20.68 2.00
CA THR A 440 0.04 20.68 1.89
C THR A 440 -0.57 22.08 1.83
N GLY A 441 0.14 23.10 2.26
CA GLY A 441 -0.38 24.46 2.46
C GLY A 441 -1.34 24.57 3.65
N GLN A 442 -1.53 23.51 4.43
CA GLN A 442 -2.38 23.49 5.63
C GLN A 442 -1.57 23.82 6.88
N LYS A 443 -2.24 24.10 7.99
CA LYS A 443 -1.61 24.32 9.28
C LYS A 443 -1.81 23.14 10.22
N ALA A 444 -0.71 22.72 10.85
CA ALA A 444 -0.75 21.73 11.92
C ALA A 444 -1.39 22.31 13.17
N VAL A 445 -2.07 21.47 13.94
CA VAL A 445 -2.78 21.89 15.18
C VAL A 445 -2.20 21.10 16.35
N ARG A 446 -1.77 21.82 17.38
CA ARG A 446 -1.33 21.18 18.64
C ARG A 446 -2.55 20.69 19.42
N ILE A 447 -2.54 19.42 19.81
CA ILE A 447 -3.56 18.82 20.66
C ILE A 447 -3.03 18.86 22.10
N ASN A 448 -3.66 19.63 22.98
CA ASN A 448 -3.44 19.51 24.41
C ASN A 448 -4.51 18.58 25.01
N ASP A 449 -4.21 17.95 26.16
CA ASP A 449 -5.12 17.03 26.85
C ASP A 449 -6.55 17.58 26.94
N GLY A 450 -7.39 17.19 25.96
CA GLY A 450 -8.83 17.48 25.93
C GLY A 450 -9.29 18.76 25.23
N GLU A 451 -8.41 19.65 24.76
CA GLU A 451 -8.80 20.86 24.02
C GLU A 451 -7.95 21.06 22.75
N VAL A 452 -8.62 21.24 21.60
CA VAL A 452 -7.98 21.69 20.36
C VAL A 452 -7.73 23.19 20.50
N THR A 453 -6.49 23.60 20.69
CA THR A 453 -6.13 25.03 20.62
C THR A 453 -5.84 25.37 19.17
N LEU A 454 -6.68 26.23 18.58
CA LEU A 454 -6.51 26.78 17.23
C LEU A 454 -5.39 27.82 17.19
#